data_c3f4e9f7f8ee39dd198e62cb4931808e
#
_entry.id   c3f4e9f7f8ee39dd198e62cb4931808e
#
_cell.length_a   1.000
_cell.length_b   1.000
_cell.length_c   1.000
_cell.angle_alpha   90.00
_cell.angle_beta   90.00
_cell.angle_gamma   90.00
#
_symmetry.space_group_name_H-M   'P 1'
#
loop_
_entity.id
_entity.type
_entity.pdbx_description
1 polymer ?
#
loop_
_entity_poly.entity_id
_entity_poly.type
_entity_poly.pdbx_seq_one_letter_code
_entity_poly.pdbx_strand_id
1 'polypeptide(L)'
;WRRMVRNRLPEEGRILEIGCGPGSFAEDVMGYDLVCLDPIPEMLRVAEERVNSARSERGDSPATFVHGKAEELPFEDSSFDAVCTLFSFRDWYDKRAGISEALRVLKPGGVFVIVDPAKINRLHGFLGWLWMRTYVSLYARMLYRSESHPWKWLTKTYVSFGTTKDYVRMIREQGFSEVEAKVVFPGMATIWQGRKSN
;
A
#
# COMPACT_ATOMS: atom_id res chain seq x y z
N TRP A 1 -5.29 4.42 -10.32
CA TRP A 1 -4.89 3.26 -9.53
C TRP A 1 -5.98 2.83 -8.52
N ARG A 2 -6.67 3.74 -7.80
CA ARG A 2 -7.74 3.39 -6.84
C ARG A 2 -8.79 2.45 -7.45
N ARG A 3 -9.35 2.79 -8.63
CA ARG A 3 -10.28 1.91 -9.35
C ARG A 3 -9.67 0.54 -9.69
N MET A 4 -8.39 0.52 -10.04
CA MET A 4 -7.70 -0.75 -10.35
C MET A 4 -7.53 -1.64 -9.12
N VAL A 5 -7.37 -1.07 -7.93
CA VAL A 5 -7.34 -1.81 -6.67
C VAL A 5 -8.74 -2.32 -6.34
N ARG A 6 -9.75 -1.46 -6.38
CA ARG A 6 -11.14 -1.87 -6.11
C ARG A 6 -11.60 -3.05 -6.97
N ASN A 7 -11.22 -3.07 -8.26
CA ASN A 7 -11.55 -4.18 -9.16
C ASN A 7 -10.82 -5.51 -8.82
N ARG A 8 -9.94 -5.51 -7.83
CA ARG A 8 -9.20 -6.69 -7.32
C ARG A 8 -9.69 -7.15 -5.96
N LEU A 9 -10.45 -6.31 -5.28
CA LEU A 9 -11.09 -6.66 -4.03
C LEU A 9 -12.30 -7.57 -4.31
N PRO A 10 -12.72 -8.41 -3.37
CA PRO A 10 -13.98 -9.15 -3.47
C PRO A 10 -15.17 -8.16 -3.57
N GLU A 11 -16.34 -8.64 -3.93
CA GLU A 11 -17.55 -7.79 -4.04
C GLU A 11 -18.02 -7.31 -2.68
N GLU A 12 -17.81 -8.12 -1.65
CA GLU A 12 -18.17 -7.83 -0.25
C GLU A 12 -17.18 -8.51 0.70
N GLY A 13 -17.25 -8.23 1.99
CA GLY A 13 -16.47 -8.88 3.03
C GLY A 13 -15.70 -7.90 3.91
N ARG A 14 -14.76 -8.44 4.67
CA ARG A 14 -13.92 -7.71 5.61
C ARG A 14 -12.56 -7.41 5.00
N ILE A 15 -12.21 -6.13 4.95
CA ILE A 15 -10.97 -5.65 4.32
C ILE A 15 -10.07 -4.96 5.34
N LEU A 16 -8.78 -5.27 5.27
CA LEU A 16 -7.74 -4.56 6.02
C LEU A 16 -6.92 -3.68 5.06
N GLU A 17 -6.84 -2.39 5.34
CA GLU A 17 -5.86 -1.49 4.75
C GLU A 17 -4.69 -1.28 5.72
N ILE A 18 -3.49 -1.72 5.33
CA ILE A 18 -2.24 -1.57 6.11
C ILE A 18 -1.53 -0.31 5.66
N GLY A 19 -1.27 0.60 6.62
CA GLY A 19 -0.66 1.90 6.36
C GLY A 19 -1.65 2.83 5.65
N CYS A 20 -2.83 3.00 6.23
CA CYS A 20 -3.90 3.81 5.64
C CYS A 20 -3.57 5.31 5.58
N GLY A 21 -2.56 5.77 6.33
CA GLY A 21 -2.21 7.18 6.41
C GLY A 21 -3.43 8.03 6.79
N PRO A 22 -3.68 9.15 6.10
CA PRO A 22 -4.84 10.01 6.36
C PRO A 22 -6.15 9.50 5.72
N GLY A 23 -6.26 8.20 5.39
CA GLY A 23 -7.47 7.57 4.89
C GLY A 23 -7.82 7.87 3.42
N SER A 24 -6.85 8.27 2.60
CA SER A 24 -7.12 8.73 1.23
C SER A 24 -7.66 7.66 0.28
N PHE A 25 -7.39 6.39 0.52
CA PHE A 25 -8.01 5.29 -0.22
C PHE A 25 -9.24 4.76 0.51
N ALA A 26 -9.17 4.64 1.83
CA ALA A 26 -10.26 4.16 2.68
C ALA A 26 -11.57 4.93 2.46
N GLU A 27 -11.51 6.25 2.25
CA GLU A 27 -12.69 7.08 1.96
C GLU A 27 -13.44 6.71 0.68
N ASP A 28 -12.76 6.01 -0.25
CA ASP A 28 -13.36 5.54 -1.52
C ASP A 28 -13.87 4.09 -1.43
N VAL A 29 -13.57 3.38 -0.33
CA VAL A 29 -13.93 1.96 -0.13
C VAL A 29 -15.23 1.86 0.63
N MET A 30 -16.32 1.52 -0.06
CA MET A 30 -17.68 1.43 0.48
C MET A 30 -18.22 0.01 0.36
N GLY A 31 -19.18 -0.34 1.25
CA GLY A 31 -19.86 -1.64 1.24
C GLY A 31 -19.05 -2.77 1.88
N TYR A 32 -18.01 -2.45 2.64
CA TYR A 32 -17.16 -3.43 3.31
C TYR A 32 -17.09 -3.20 4.82
N ASP A 33 -16.87 -4.26 5.59
CA ASP A 33 -16.34 -4.15 6.95
C ASP A 33 -14.86 -3.73 6.85
N LEU A 34 -14.62 -2.41 6.89
CA LEU A 34 -13.32 -1.81 6.65
C LEU A 34 -12.54 -1.60 7.94
N VAL A 35 -11.34 -2.16 7.99
CA VAL A 35 -10.36 -1.93 9.06
C VAL A 35 -9.15 -1.19 8.48
N CYS A 36 -8.80 -0.07 9.08
CA CYS A 36 -7.65 0.77 8.74
C CYS A 36 -6.57 0.64 9.81
N LEU A 37 -5.37 0.25 9.44
CA LEU A 37 -4.23 0.16 10.36
C LEU A 37 -3.13 1.13 9.93
N ASP A 38 -2.57 1.85 10.89
CA ASP A 38 -1.41 2.72 10.67
C ASP A 38 -0.53 2.79 11.94
N PRO A 39 0.80 2.86 11.82
CA PRO A 39 1.69 2.99 12.95
C PRO A 39 1.75 4.42 13.54
N ILE A 40 1.15 5.41 12.89
CA ILE A 40 1.20 6.82 13.30
C ILE A 40 -0.18 7.23 13.84
N PRO A 41 -0.34 7.44 15.19
CA PRO A 41 -1.64 7.76 15.79
C PRO A 41 -2.28 9.04 15.22
N GLU A 42 -1.48 10.04 14.86
CA GLU A 42 -1.98 11.29 14.27
C GLU A 42 -2.61 11.06 12.88
N MET A 43 -2.07 10.11 12.10
CA MET A 43 -2.64 9.73 10.81
C MET A 43 -3.98 9.02 10.99
N LEU A 44 -4.07 8.12 11.97
CA LEU A 44 -5.33 7.42 12.29
C LEU A 44 -6.43 8.41 12.70
N ARG A 45 -6.11 9.41 13.52
CA ARG A 45 -7.09 10.42 13.92
C ARG A 45 -7.65 11.20 12.71
N VAL A 46 -6.77 11.60 11.80
CA VAL A 46 -7.19 12.27 10.55
C VAL A 46 -8.00 11.33 9.65
N ALA A 47 -7.57 10.06 9.56
CA ALA A 47 -8.28 9.05 8.77
C ALA A 47 -9.67 8.79 9.33
N GLU A 48 -9.82 8.67 10.64
CA GLU A 48 -11.10 8.39 11.30
C GLU A 48 -12.13 9.49 11.00
N GLU A 49 -11.77 10.75 11.20
CA GLU A 49 -12.62 11.90 10.89
C GLU A 49 -13.04 11.89 9.40
N ARG A 50 -12.08 11.74 8.50
CA ARG A 50 -12.28 11.81 7.06
C ARG A 50 -13.11 10.64 6.52
N VAL A 51 -12.72 9.42 6.85
CA VAL A 51 -13.34 8.20 6.32
C VAL A 51 -14.74 8.04 6.86
N ASN A 52 -14.94 8.21 8.18
CA ASN A 52 -16.26 8.04 8.79
C ASN A 52 -17.23 9.15 8.36
N SER A 53 -16.77 10.39 8.11
CA SER A 53 -17.60 11.42 7.50
C SER A 53 -18.07 10.99 6.11
N ALA A 54 -17.15 10.56 5.24
CA ALA A 54 -17.48 10.13 3.88
C ALA A 54 -18.41 8.90 3.84
N ARG A 55 -18.22 7.95 4.78
CA ARG A 55 -19.08 6.76 4.91
C ARG A 55 -20.46 7.10 5.41
N SER A 56 -20.56 7.97 6.42
CA SER A 56 -21.84 8.45 6.95
C SER A 56 -22.68 9.18 5.89
N GLU A 57 -22.05 10.07 5.09
CA GLU A 57 -22.73 10.77 3.98
C GLU A 57 -23.30 9.83 2.92
N ARG A 58 -22.72 8.63 2.78
CA ARG A 58 -23.13 7.61 1.80
C ARG A 58 -23.99 6.49 2.40
N GLY A 59 -24.31 6.58 3.70
CA GLY A 59 -25.14 5.60 4.40
C GLY A 59 -24.43 4.27 4.66
N ASP A 60 -23.09 4.27 4.70
CA ASP A 60 -22.27 3.09 4.97
C ASP A 60 -21.89 3.00 6.46
N SER A 61 -21.55 1.80 6.93
CA SER A 61 -21.13 1.57 8.31
C SER A 61 -19.78 2.21 8.59
N PRO A 62 -19.52 2.72 9.82
CA PRO A 62 -18.21 3.25 10.20
C PRO A 62 -17.08 2.24 9.98
N ALA A 63 -15.90 2.73 9.62
CA ALA A 63 -14.68 1.92 9.59
C ALA A 63 -14.07 1.79 10.98
N THR A 64 -13.27 0.74 11.20
CA THR A 64 -12.49 0.53 12.43
C THR A 64 -11.06 1.01 12.21
N PHE A 65 -10.49 1.73 13.20
CA PHE A 65 -9.12 2.24 13.14
C PHE A 65 -8.27 1.60 14.22
N VAL A 66 -7.11 1.04 13.85
CA VAL A 66 -6.24 0.27 14.72
C VAL A 66 -4.81 0.77 14.63
N HIS A 67 -4.22 1.12 15.76
CA HIS A 67 -2.81 1.46 15.84
C HIS A 67 -1.97 0.17 15.81
N GLY A 68 -1.04 0.08 14.84
CA GLY A 68 -0.20 -1.10 14.67
C GLY A 68 0.72 -0.99 13.46
N LYS A 69 1.57 -1.98 13.31
CA LYS A 69 2.55 -2.08 12.20
C LYS A 69 2.29 -3.35 11.38
N ALA A 70 2.74 -3.34 10.15
CA ALA A 70 2.54 -4.44 9.20
C ALA A 70 3.17 -5.76 9.66
N GLU A 71 4.30 -5.67 10.37
CA GLU A 71 5.10 -6.80 10.81
C GLU A 71 4.53 -7.56 12.02
N GLU A 72 3.48 -7.00 12.66
CA GLU A 72 2.83 -7.57 13.84
C GLU A 72 1.37 -7.12 13.87
N LEU A 73 0.54 -7.79 13.08
CA LEU A 73 -0.87 -7.42 12.95
C LEU A 73 -1.67 -7.91 14.17
N PRO A 74 -2.39 -7.03 14.89
CA PRO A 74 -3.15 -7.39 16.09
C PRO A 74 -4.51 -8.03 15.75
N PHE A 75 -4.50 -8.98 14.81
CA PHE A 75 -5.70 -9.67 14.33
C PHE A 75 -5.49 -11.17 14.35
N GLU A 76 -6.59 -11.90 14.49
CA GLU A 76 -6.60 -13.36 14.43
C GLU A 76 -6.31 -13.87 13.00
N ASP A 77 -5.88 -15.12 12.92
CA ASP A 77 -5.68 -15.81 11.66
C ASP A 77 -6.99 -15.88 10.86
N SER A 78 -6.90 -15.80 9.54
CA SER A 78 -8.04 -15.98 8.64
C SER A 78 -9.25 -15.09 8.96
N SER A 79 -9.00 -13.83 9.30
CA SER A 79 -10.04 -12.86 9.68
C SER A 79 -10.46 -11.88 8.59
N PHE A 80 -9.71 -11.81 7.46
CA PHE A 80 -9.97 -10.88 6.37
C PHE A 80 -10.16 -11.57 5.02
N ASP A 81 -11.09 -11.05 4.22
CA ASP A 81 -11.32 -11.50 2.84
C ASP A 81 -10.32 -10.85 1.87
N ALA A 82 -9.87 -9.64 2.21
CA ALA A 82 -8.80 -8.97 1.48
C ALA A 82 -7.91 -8.14 2.42
N VAL A 83 -6.63 -8.05 2.07
CA VAL A 83 -5.65 -7.13 2.68
C VAL A 83 -5.08 -6.27 1.57
N CYS A 84 -5.02 -4.97 1.78
CA CYS A 84 -4.40 -4.05 0.83
C CYS A 84 -3.44 -3.08 1.52
N THR A 85 -2.48 -2.57 0.76
CA THR A 85 -1.55 -1.54 1.19
C THR A 85 -1.20 -0.65 0.02
N LEU A 86 -1.35 0.66 0.20
CA LEU A 86 -1.20 1.62 -0.88
C LEU A 86 -0.20 2.72 -0.48
N PHE A 87 0.94 2.72 -1.17
CA PHE A 87 2.04 3.67 -0.96
C PHE A 87 2.66 3.65 0.45
N SER A 88 2.50 2.55 1.19
CA SER A 88 3.11 2.33 2.50
C SER A 88 4.07 1.15 2.55
N PHE A 89 3.97 0.19 1.61
CA PHE A 89 4.80 -1.01 1.57
C PHE A 89 6.31 -0.70 1.54
N ARG A 90 6.72 0.37 0.87
CA ARG A 90 8.12 0.83 0.84
C ARG A 90 8.67 1.14 2.24
N ASP A 91 7.81 1.61 3.13
CA ASP A 91 8.18 2.10 4.46
C ASP A 91 8.14 0.98 5.52
N TRP A 92 7.68 -0.23 5.18
CA TRP A 92 7.73 -1.38 6.07
C TRP A 92 9.16 -1.75 6.41
N TYR A 93 9.44 -1.93 7.69
CA TYR A 93 10.78 -2.22 8.20
C TYR A 93 11.24 -3.61 7.74
N ASP A 94 10.41 -4.64 7.93
CA ASP A 94 10.61 -5.99 7.41
C ASP A 94 9.45 -6.39 6.49
N LYS A 95 9.67 -6.26 5.20
CA LYS A 95 8.66 -6.59 4.18
C LYS A 95 8.26 -8.06 4.18
N ARG A 96 9.20 -8.97 4.53
CA ARG A 96 8.90 -10.40 4.60
C ARG A 96 7.99 -10.71 5.76
N ALA A 97 8.27 -10.17 6.93
CA ALA A 97 7.41 -10.30 8.10
C ALA A 97 6.01 -9.73 7.84
N GLY A 98 5.91 -8.53 7.26
CA GLY A 98 4.63 -7.92 6.93
C GLY A 98 3.82 -8.70 5.88
N ILE A 99 4.48 -9.28 4.85
CA ILE A 99 3.80 -10.14 3.87
C ILE A 99 3.33 -11.46 4.54
N SER A 100 4.13 -12.03 5.45
CA SER A 100 3.75 -13.22 6.21
C SER A 100 2.54 -12.96 7.12
N GLU A 101 2.50 -11.82 7.80
CA GLU A 101 1.37 -11.40 8.60
C GLU A 101 0.11 -11.17 7.75
N ALA A 102 0.25 -10.50 6.58
CA ALA A 102 -0.85 -10.36 5.64
C ALA A 102 -1.40 -11.72 5.19
N LEU A 103 -0.51 -12.70 4.92
CA LEU A 103 -0.92 -14.07 4.59
C LEU A 103 -1.64 -14.74 5.77
N ARG A 104 -1.14 -14.58 6.99
CA ARG A 104 -1.72 -15.17 8.20
C ARG A 104 -3.17 -14.72 8.41
N VAL A 105 -3.39 -13.41 8.37
CA VAL A 105 -4.71 -12.83 8.65
C VAL A 105 -5.71 -12.99 7.51
N LEU A 106 -5.27 -13.29 6.29
CA LEU A 106 -6.17 -13.58 5.17
C LEU A 106 -6.86 -14.93 5.34
N LYS A 107 -8.14 -14.99 5.01
CA LYS A 107 -8.89 -16.23 4.84
C LYS A 107 -8.35 -17.05 3.67
N PRO A 108 -8.55 -18.39 3.64
CA PRO A 108 -8.31 -19.18 2.43
C PRO A 108 -9.01 -18.56 1.22
N GLY A 109 -8.34 -18.48 0.07
CA GLY A 109 -8.82 -17.78 -1.13
C GLY A 109 -8.76 -16.25 -1.08
N GLY A 110 -8.44 -15.66 0.06
CA GLY A 110 -8.34 -14.22 0.24
C GLY A 110 -7.25 -13.56 -0.61
N VAL A 111 -7.41 -12.27 -0.91
CA VAL A 111 -6.53 -11.56 -1.82
C VAL A 111 -5.68 -10.52 -1.09
N PHE A 112 -4.39 -10.47 -1.44
CA PHE A 112 -3.46 -9.42 -1.02
C PHE A 112 -3.16 -8.51 -2.20
N VAL A 113 -3.33 -7.19 -2.01
CA VAL A 113 -3.08 -6.18 -3.05
C VAL A 113 -2.11 -5.13 -2.53
N ILE A 114 -1.01 -4.95 -3.24
CA ILE A 114 0.01 -3.92 -2.94
C ILE A 114 0.03 -2.91 -4.08
N VAL A 115 0.06 -1.62 -3.76
CA VAL A 115 0.37 -0.54 -4.71
C VAL A 115 1.52 0.27 -4.17
N ASP A 116 2.64 0.29 -4.89
CA ASP A 116 3.78 1.12 -4.49
C ASP A 116 4.67 1.44 -5.70
N PRO A 117 5.52 2.48 -5.65
CA PRO A 117 6.57 2.67 -6.63
C PRO A 117 7.48 1.44 -6.73
N ALA A 118 7.86 1.07 -7.93
CA ALA A 118 8.88 0.05 -8.16
C ALA A 118 9.67 0.31 -9.43
N LYS A 119 10.87 -0.24 -9.46
CA LYS A 119 11.68 -0.24 -10.68
C LYS A 119 11.17 -1.34 -11.59
N ILE A 120 10.82 -1.01 -12.84
CA ILE A 120 10.46 -2.03 -13.84
C ILE A 120 11.63 -2.99 -14.04
N ASN A 121 12.84 -2.41 -14.15
CA ASN A 121 14.12 -3.11 -14.19
C ASN A 121 15.24 -2.19 -13.68
N ARG A 122 16.47 -2.70 -13.62
CA ARG A 122 17.63 -1.94 -13.11
C ARG A 122 17.92 -0.68 -13.93
N LEU A 123 17.80 -0.76 -15.27
CA LEU A 123 18.04 0.39 -16.16
C LEU A 123 16.97 1.47 -15.95
N HIS A 124 15.69 1.09 -15.92
CA HIS A 124 14.60 2.01 -15.60
C HIS A 124 14.80 2.65 -14.22
N GLY A 125 15.24 1.86 -13.23
CA GLY A 125 15.56 2.35 -11.91
C GLY A 125 16.67 3.39 -11.89
N PHE A 126 17.73 3.18 -12.66
CA PHE A 126 18.83 4.14 -12.80
C PHE A 126 18.38 5.43 -13.49
N LEU A 127 17.63 5.33 -14.59
CA LEU A 127 17.10 6.50 -15.31
C LEU A 127 16.11 7.28 -14.45
N GLY A 128 15.23 6.61 -13.72
CA GLY A 128 14.31 7.24 -12.79
C GLY A 128 15.02 7.94 -11.62
N TRP A 129 16.05 7.34 -11.07
CA TRP A 129 16.90 7.96 -10.05
C TRP A 129 17.61 9.20 -10.60
N LEU A 130 18.20 9.10 -11.80
CA LEU A 130 18.87 10.24 -12.43
C LEU A 130 17.89 11.39 -12.69
N TRP A 131 16.70 11.08 -13.19
CA TRP A 131 15.64 12.07 -13.42
C TRP A 131 15.18 12.74 -12.11
N MET A 132 14.96 11.98 -11.05
CA MET A 132 14.60 12.53 -9.74
C MET A 132 15.72 13.39 -9.14
N ARG A 133 16.97 12.94 -9.28
CA ARG A 133 18.13 13.67 -8.76
C ARG A 133 18.38 15.00 -9.49
N THR A 134 18.10 15.04 -10.77
CA THR A 134 18.34 16.23 -11.61
C THR A 134 17.10 17.14 -11.69
N TYR A 135 16.08 16.70 -12.44
CA TYR A 135 14.93 17.53 -12.76
C TYR A 135 14.01 17.77 -11.57
N VAL A 136 13.67 16.74 -10.81
CA VAL A 136 12.75 16.88 -9.68
C VAL A 136 13.40 17.71 -8.56
N SER A 137 14.70 17.50 -8.30
CA SER A 137 15.42 18.29 -7.29
C SER A 137 15.57 19.75 -7.70
N LEU A 138 15.86 20.04 -8.98
CA LEU A 138 15.94 21.39 -9.48
C LEU A 138 14.58 22.10 -9.42
N TYR A 139 13.53 21.45 -9.89
CA TYR A 139 12.16 21.96 -9.85
C TYR A 139 11.66 22.20 -8.41
N ALA A 140 11.94 21.27 -7.51
CA ALA A 140 11.59 21.41 -6.09
C ALA A 140 12.33 22.58 -5.42
N ARG A 141 13.60 22.80 -5.74
CA ARG A 141 14.35 23.98 -5.28
C ARG A 141 13.72 25.30 -5.75
N MET A 142 13.24 25.33 -7.00
CA MET A 142 12.54 26.53 -7.51
C MET A 142 11.22 26.79 -6.78
N LEU A 143 10.44 25.74 -6.51
CA LEU A 143 9.13 25.87 -5.88
C LEU A 143 9.20 26.15 -4.38
N TYR A 144 10.01 25.38 -3.66
CA TYR A 144 10.05 25.43 -2.19
C TYR A 144 11.09 26.40 -1.63
N ARG A 145 11.97 26.95 -2.48
CA ARG A 145 13.09 27.83 -2.06
C ARG A 145 13.87 27.30 -0.84
N SER A 146 13.84 25.97 -0.62
CA SER A 146 14.43 25.29 0.53
C SER A 146 15.13 24.00 0.07
N GLU A 147 16.19 23.64 0.78
CA GLU A 147 16.87 22.34 0.56
C GLU A 147 16.11 21.18 1.20
N SER A 148 15.18 21.42 2.11
CA SER A 148 14.31 20.40 2.71
C SER A 148 12.95 20.40 2.02
N HIS A 149 12.76 19.50 1.07
CA HIS A 149 11.50 19.28 0.36
C HIS A 149 11.11 17.79 0.39
N PRO A 150 9.81 17.43 0.33
CA PRO A 150 9.34 16.04 0.43
C PRO A 150 9.99 15.07 -0.57
N TRP A 151 10.32 15.56 -1.77
CA TRP A 151 10.95 14.78 -2.83
C TRP A 151 12.37 14.30 -2.51
N LYS A 152 13.07 14.95 -1.55
CA LYS A 152 14.40 14.52 -1.11
C LYS A 152 14.35 13.14 -0.43
N TRP A 153 13.33 12.91 0.37
CA TRP A 153 13.07 11.63 1.00
C TRP A 153 12.78 10.54 -0.05
N LEU A 154 11.89 10.83 -0.98
CA LEU A 154 11.55 9.89 -2.06
C LEU A 154 12.78 9.52 -2.90
N THR A 155 13.63 10.47 -3.27
CA THR A 155 14.88 10.21 -4.00
C THR A 155 15.82 9.30 -3.22
N LYS A 156 15.92 9.50 -1.90
CA LYS A 156 16.76 8.70 -1.01
C LYS A 156 16.24 7.27 -0.85
N THR A 157 14.93 7.11 -0.67
CA THR A 157 14.31 5.79 -0.51
C THR A 157 14.16 5.02 -1.82
N TYR A 158 14.03 5.71 -2.95
CA TYR A 158 13.93 5.07 -4.27
C TYR A 158 15.12 4.17 -4.61
N VAL A 159 16.31 4.48 -4.09
CA VAL A 159 17.51 3.66 -4.32
C VAL A 159 17.36 2.26 -3.74
N SER A 160 16.73 2.15 -2.57
CA SER A 160 16.51 0.88 -1.86
C SER A 160 15.35 0.04 -2.39
N PHE A 161 14.50 0.60 -3.30
CA PHE A 161 13.40 -0.15 -3.88
C PHE A 161 13.88 -1.32 -4.72
N GLY A 162 13.21 -2.46 -4.55
CA GLY A 162 13.35 -3.61 -5.43
C GLY A 162 12.75 -3.36 -6.82
N THR A 163 13.03 -4.28 -7.73
CA THR A 163 12.31 -4.32 -9.01
C THR A 163 10.94 -4.96 -8.84
N THR A 164 10.05 -4.73 -9.82
CA THR A 164 8.75 -5.41 -9.88
C THR A 164 8.88 -6.93 -9.73
N LYS A 165 9.91 -7.52 -10.34
CA LYS A 165 10.18 -8.97 -10.27
C LYS A 165 10.68 -9.43 -8.88
N ASP A 166 11.46 -8.59 -8.19
CA ASP A 166 11.94 -8.91 -6.85
C ASP A 166 10.79 -9.05 -5.87
N TYR A 167 9.80 -8.16 -5.96
CA TYR A 167 8.60 -8.23 -5.11
C TYR A 167 7.67 -9.37 -5.49
N VAL A 168 7.49 -9.69 -6.78
CA VAL A 168 6.75 -10.91 -7.19
C VAL A 168 7.39 -12.15 -6.57
N ARG A 169 8.72 -12.26 -6.63
CA ARG A 169 9.44 -13.37 -6.02
C ARG A 169 9.24 -13.40 -4.51
N MET A 170 9.41 -12.26 -3.83
CA MET A 170 9.24 -12.15 -2.38
C MET A 170 7.85 -12.58 -1.92
N ILE A 171 6.79 -12.15 -2.60
CA ILE A 171 5.40 -12.50 -2.27
C ILE A 171 5.17 -14.01 -2.44
N ARG A 172 5.71 -14.61 -3.52
CA ARG A 172 5.65 -16.07 -3.74
C ARG A 172 6.39 -16.87 -2.68
N GLU A 173 7.58 -16.41 -2.28
CA GLU A 173 8.38 -17.04 -1.24
C GLU A 173 7.71 -17.04 0.14
N GLN A 174 6.78 -16.11 0.40
CA GLN A 174 5.96 -16.07 1.61
C GLN A 174 4.72 -16.97 1.54
N GLY A 175 4.46 -17.66 0.43
CA GLY A 175 3.39 -18.65 0.31
C GLY A 175 2.15 -18.19 -0.45
N PHE A 176 2.16 -17.01 -1.05
CA PHE A 176 1.08 -16.59 -1.94
C PHE A 176 1.11 -17.32 -3.28
N SER A 177 -0.05 -17.73 -3.73
CA SER A 177 -0.32 -18.25 -5.08
C SER A 177 -0.80 -17.16 -6.03
N GLU A 178 -0.89 -17.45 -7.32
CA GLU A 178 -1.44 -16.57 -8.37
C GLU A 178 -0.85 -15.15 -8.32
N VAL A 179 0.47 -15.04 -8.06
CA VAL A 179 1.11 -13.73 -7.91
C VAL A 179 1.30 -13.06 -9.25
N GLU A 180 0.65 -11.93 -9.42
CA GLU A 180 0.69 -11.09 -10.61
C GLU A 180 1.21 -9.68 -10.29
N ALA A 181 1.75 -9.00 -11.31
CA ALA A 181 2.17 -7.62 -11.19
C ALA A 181 1.78 -6.83 -12.45
N LYS A 182 1.21 -5.64 -12.25
CA LYS A 182 0.83 -4.72 -13.32
C LYS A 182 1.47 -3.36 -13.08
N VAL A 183 2.35 -2.95 -14.00
CA VAL A 183 2.91 -1.59 -13.98
C VAL A 183 1.84 -0.60 -14.42
N VAL A 184 1.65 0.46 -13.65
CA VAL A 184 0.71 1.54 -13.95
C VAL A 184 1.44 2.62 -14.72
N PHE A 185 0.89 2.97 -15.91
CA PHE A 185 1.46 4.04 -16.73
C PHE A 185 1.46 5.39 -15.97
N PRO A 186 2.53 6.18 -16.06
CA PRO A 186 3.75 6.06 -16.87
C PRO A 186 4.90 5.26 -16.23
N GLY A 187 4.64 4.24 -15.41
CA GLY A 187 5.66 3.40 -14.79
C GLY A 187 6.12 3.88 -13.41
N MET A 188 5.35 4.77 -12.79
CA MET A 188 5.68 5.31 -11.45
C MET A 188 5.19 4.43 -10.31
N ALA A 189 4.23 3.55 -10.57
CA ALA A 189 3.72 2.60 -9.58
C ALA A 189 3.50 1.22 -10.20
N THR A 190 3.54 0.20 -9.38
CA THR A 190 3.16 -1.16 -9.72
C THR A 190 2.08 -1.64 -8.76
N ILE A 191 1.15 -2.40 -9.28
CA ILE A 191 0.15 -3.12 -8.48
C ILE A 191 0.59 -4.58 -8.49
N TRP A 192 0.79 -5.16 -7.31
CA TRP A 192 0.97 -6.59 -7.12
C TRP A 192 -0.27 -7.17 -6.49
N GLN A 193 -0.60 -8.37 -6.87
CA GLN A 193 -1.68 -9.15 -6.29
C GLN A 193 -1.18 -10.57 -6.05
N GLY A 194 -1.60 -11.18 -4.93
CA GLY A 194 -1.41 -12.59 -4.63
C GLY A 194 -2.64 -13.14 -3.94
N ARG A 195 -2.86 -14.45 -3.99
CA ARG A 195 -3.95 -15.15 -3.30
C ARG A 195 -3.40 -16.10 -2.25
N LYS A 196 -4.07 -16.20 -1.11
CA LYS A 196 -3.85 -17.27 -0.15
C LYS A 196 -4.49 -18.55 -0.72
N SER A 197 -3.72 -19.62 -0.76
CA SER A 197 -4.26 -20.93 -1.16
C SER A 197 -5.41 -21.39 -0.24
N ASN A 198 -6.31 -22.17 -0.80
CA ASN A 198 -7.41 -22.78 -0.03
C ASN A 198 -6.91 -23.82 0.96
#